data_b41f2394902f20cd678e2cd95e4f5091
#
_entry.id   b41f2394902f20cd678e2cd95e4f5091
#
_cell.length_a   1.000
_cell.length_b   1.000
_cell.length_c   1.000
_cell.angle_alpha   90.00
_cell.angle_beta   90.00
_cell.angle_gamma   90.00
#
_symmetry.space_group_name_H-M   'P 1'
#
loop_
_entity.id
_entity.type
_entity.pdbx_description
1 polymer ?
#
loop_
_entity_poly.entity_id
_entity_poly.type
_entity_poly.pdbx_seq_one_letter_code
_entity_poly.pdbx_strand_id
1 'polypeptide(L)'
;HSPELHVYSMVNSVLVALLVSLLVAVILLRTVWTDIAKYSRLRSILDIPDDKEALPLAEDETGWKLCAGDVFRGPPRPGNLCALVGTGAHLSAVGSGALLTAAAGLVSPVVRGGLMTWVLVLYFVLAPVGGYVAARQVVELTRKAAGWKRACVVAQSAFFLPVFALLLVLNVCIWHTGSVGGVPWWIMLALFALWAVVCLPASLIGGRLAARRPPTENPSATNLIPREVPAGGSCLRHPLAVALISGV
;
A
#
# COMPACT_ATOMS: atom_id res chain seq x y z
N HIS A 1 -22.60 -5.10 -29.07
CA HIS A 1 -21.25 -5.60 -28.75
C HIS A 1 -21.41 -6.93 -28.06
N SER A 2 -20.90 -7.99 -28.67
CA SER A 2 -20.97 -9.33 -28.10
C SER A 2 -20.08 -9.42 -26.85
N PRO A 3 -20.55 -10.00 -25.74
CA PRO A 3 -19.77 -10.14 -24.51
C PRO A 3 -18.48 -10.96 -24.71
N GLU A 4 -18.45 -11.82 -25.71
CA GLU A 4 -17.29 -12.66 -26.06
C GLU A 4 -16.05 -11.85 -26.46
N LEU A 5 -16.24 -10.74 -27.22
CA LEU A 5 -15.12 -9.86 -27.63
C LEU A 5 -14.44 -9.18 -26.44
N HIS A 6 -15.20 -8.85 -25.40
CA HIS A 6 -14.62 -8.28 -24.19
C HIS A 6 -13.81 -9.30 -23.39
N VAL A 7 -14.29 -10.55 -23.29
CA VAL A 7 -13.56 -11.62 -22.60
C VAL A 7 -12.22 -11.89 -23.27
N TYR A 8 -12.17 -12.02 -24.60
CA TYR A 8 -10.91 -12.25 -25.32
C TYR A 8 -9.93 -11.08 -25.14
N SER A 9 -10.40 -9.84 -25.21
CA SER A 9 -9.56 -8.66 -25.00
C SER A 9 -9.00 -8.61 -23.56
N MET A 10 -9.81 -8.92 -22.56
CA MET A 10 -9.37 -8.97 -21.16
C MET A 10 -8.35 -10.09 -20.93
N VAL A 11 -8.62 -11.30 -21.44
CA VAL A 11 -7.70 -12.44 -21.32
C VAL A 11 -6.36 -12.11 -21.98
N ASN A 12 -6.36 -11.53 -23.18
CA ASN A 12 -5.13 -11.12 -23.86
C ASN A 12 -4.35 -10.08 -23.04
N SER A 13 -5.01 -9.06 -22.51
CA SER A 13 -4.37 -8.03 -21.68
C SER A 13 -3.76 -8.61 -20.41
N VAL A 14 -4.47 -9.54 -19.75
CA VAL A 14 -3.98 -10.22 -18.55
C VAL A 14 -2.76 -11.10 -18.88
N LEU A 15 -2.81 -11.85 -19.99
CA LEU A 15 -1.69 -12.68 -20.43
C LEU A 15 -0.44 -11.86 -20.73
N VAL A 16 -0.58 -10.73 -21.44
CA VAL A 16 0.55 -9.82 -21.72
C VAL A 16 1.11 -9.23 -20.42
N ALA A 17 0.25 -8.77 -19.50
CA ALA A 17 0.68 -8.23 -18.22
C ALA A 17 1.42 -9.28 -17.37
N LEU A 18 0.90 -10.52 -17.33
CA LEU A 18 1.55 -11.62 -16.62
C LEU A 18 2.89 -11.99 -17.23
N LEU A 19 2.99 -12.05 -18.57
CA LEU A 19 4.22 -12.36 -19.29
C LEU A 19 5.30 -11.32 -18.99
N VAL A 20 4.97 -10.03 -19.09
CA VAL A 20 5.90 -8.92 -18.79
C VAL A 20 6.32 -8.95 -17.32
N SER A 21 5.37 -9.14 -16.40
CA SER A 21 5.66 -9.23 -14.96
C SER A 21 6.56 -10.40 -14.63
N LEU A 22 6.32 -11.57 -15.24
CA LEU A 22 7.14 -12.75 -15.07
C LEU A 22 8.57 -12.52 -15.58
N LEU A 23 8.71 -11.89 -16.74
CA LEU A 23 10.00 -11.58 -17.33
C LEU A 23 10.81 -10.64 -16.43
N VAL A 24 10.20 -9.58 -15.94
CA VAL A 24 10.83 -8.66 -14.97
C VAL A 24 11.21 -9.39 -13.69
N ALA A 25 10.31 -10.22 -13.15
CA ALA A 25 10.58 -11.00 -11.94
C ALA A 25 11.76 -11.95 -12.12
N VAL A 26 11.86 -12.65 -13.26
CA VAL A 26 12.99 -13.54 -13.57
C VAL A 26 14.31 -12.78 -13.64
N ILE A 27 14.33 -11.61 -14.30
CA ILE A 27 15.53 -10.77 -14.37
C ILE A 27 15.97 -10.32 -12.97
N LEU A 28 15.04 -9.80 -12.17
CA LEU A 28 15.34 -9.33 -10.82
C LEU A 28 15.82 -10.47 -9.91
N LEU A 29 15.13 -11.60 -9.92
CA LEU A 29 15.53 -12.78 -9.15
C LEU A 29 16.93 -13.24 -9.55
N ARG A 30 17.21 -13.36 -10.85
CA ARG A 30 18.54 -13.77 -11.33
C ARG A 30 19.63 -12.83 -10.84
N THR A 31 19.41 -11.51 -10.90
CA THR A 31 20.38 -10.51 -10.44
C THR A 31 20.62 -10.63 -8.94
N VAL A 32 19.55 -10.69 -8.14
CA VAL A 32 19.64 -10.81 -6.67
C VAL A 32 20.32 -12.13 -6.28
N TRP A 33 19.95 -13.25 -6.88
CA TRP A 33 20.58 -14.54 -6.60
C TRP A 33 22.07 -14.55 -6.94
N THR A 34 22.48 -13.91 -8.04
CA THR A 34 23.89 -13.79 -8.41
C THR A 34 24.67 -13.00 -7.38
N ASP A 35 24.09 -11.90 -6.87
CA ASP A 35 24.73 -11.07 -5.84
C ASP A 35 24.84 -11.82 -4.51
N ILE A 36 23.77 -12.51 -4.09
CA ILE A 36 23.80 -13.34 -2.87
C ILE A 36 24.85 -14.46 -2.97
N ALA A 37 24.92 -15.12 -4.14
CA ALA A 37 25.89 -16.19 -4.36
C ALA A 37 27.34 -15.71 -4.32
N LYS A 38 27.63 -14.53 -4.88
CA LYS A 38 28.97 -13.91 -4.79
C LYS A 38 29.32 -13.61 -3.33
N TYR A 39 28.41 -13.04 -2.57
CA TYR A 39 28.62 -12.70 -1.18
C TYR A 39 28.85 -13.95 -0.30
N SER A 40 28.07 -15.01 -0.48
CA SER A 40 28.22 -16.24 0.29
C SER A 40 29.56 -16.95 -0.01
N ARG A 41 30.04 -16.88 -1.27
CA ARG A 41 31.37 -17.41 -1.62
C ARG A 41 32.50 -16.61 -0.99
N LEU A 42 32.42 -15.28 -1.00
CA LEU A 42 33.41 -14.42 -0.34
C LEU A 42 33.49 -14.70 1.16
N ARG A 43 32.32 -14.87 1.79
CA ARG A 43 32.25 -15.20 3.22
C ARG A 43 32.87 -16.56 3.56
N SER A 44 32.63 -17.58 2.73
CA SER A 44 33.20 -18.91 2.93
C SER A 44 34.72 -18.97 2.72
N ILE A 45 35.29 -18.10 1.89
CA ILE A 45 36.74 -18.02 1.65
C ILE A 45 37.45 -17.32 2.81
N LEU A 46 36.78 -16.36 3.47
CA LEU A 46 37.39 -15.51 4.49
C LEU A 46 37.26 -16.04 5.92
N ASP A 47 36.52 -17.15 6.11
CA ASP A 47 36.29 -17.81 7.42
C ASP A 47 35.91 -16.85 8.56
N ILE A 48 35.06 -15.87 8.26
CA ILE A 48 34.71 -14.76 9.15
C ILE A 48 33.54 -15.16 10.05
N PRO A 49 33.67 -15.05 11.38
CA PRO A 49 32.55 -15.28 12.30
C PRO A 49 31.41 -14.28 12.11
N ASP A 50 30.18 -14.74 12.37
CA ASP A 50 28.90 -14.05 12.10
C ASP A 50 28.74 -12.67 12.77
N ASP A 51 29.60 -12.35 13.70
CA ASP A 51 29.36 -11.29 14.69
C ASP A 51 30.43 -10.23 14.72
N LYS A 52 31.04 -9.76 13.78
CA LYS A 52 31.78 -8.48 14.03
C LYS A 52 32.51 -7.91 12.82
N GLU A 53 32.38 -6.62 12.80
CA GLU A 53 33.20 -5.63 12.11
C GLU A 53 33.05 -5.60 10.60
N ALA A 54 32.50 -4.49 10.17
CA ALA A 54 32.55 -4.02 8.79
C ALA A 54 33.99 -4.21 8.30
N LEU A 55 34.23 -5.32 7.63
CA LEU A 55 35.51 -5.60 7.04
C LEU A 55 35.86 -4.54 6.01
N PRO A 56 37.16 -4.29 5.78
CA PRO A 56 37.65 -3.46 4.70
C PRO A 56 37.34 -4.00 3.29
N LEU A 57 36.52 -5.03 3.16
CA LEU A 57 35.90 -5.51 1.93
C LEU A 57 34.79 -4.61 1.39
N ALA A 58 34.58 -3.45 2.01
CA ALA A 58 33.67 -2.42 1.52
C ALA A 58 34.04 -1.88 0.13
N GLU A 59 35.23 -2.16 -0.37
CA GLU A 59 35.64 -1.70 -1.71
C GLU A 59 34.89 -2.40 -2.85
N ASP A 60 34.35 -3.61 -2.62
CA ASP A 60 33.58 -4.34 -3.64
C ASP A 60 32.06 -4.37 -3.40
N GLU A 61 31.56 -3.72 -2.36
CA GLU A 61 30.13 -3.55 -2.14
C GLU A 61 29.57 -2.49 -3.08
N THR A 62 29.03 -2.95 -4.21
CA THR A 62 28.40 -2.08 -5.19
C THR A 62 26.87 -2.26 -5.20
N GLY A 63 26.17 -1.20 -5.59
CA GLY A 63 24.74 -1.26 -5.86
C GLY A 63 23.85 -1.22 -4.62
N TRP A 64 22.82 -2.06 -4.58
CA TRP A 64 21.75 -2.01 -3.59
C TRP A 64 22.22 -2.28 -2.14
N LYS A 65 23.27 -3.03 -1.94
CA LYS A 65 23.81 -3.33 -0.60
C LYS A 65 24.28 -2.08 0.14
N LEU A 66 24.92 -1.15 -0.57
CA LEU A 66 25.35 0.13 -0.03
C LEU A 66 24.15 1.05 0.30
N CYS A 67 23.07 0.90 -0.46
CA CYS A 67 21.88 1.73 -0.32
C CYS A 67 20.85 1.18 0.67
N ALA A 68 21.03 -0.02 1.21
CA ALA A 68 20.04 -0.68 2.06
C ALA A 68 19.65 0.17 3.27
N GLY A 69 20.62 0.79 3.95
CA GLY A 69 20.37 1.70 5.07
C GLY A 69 19.59 2.95 4.68
N ASP A 70 19.77 3.46 3.48
CA ASP A 70 19.06 4.64 2.97
C ASP A 70 17.65 4.29 2.51
N VAL A 71 17.43 3.14 1.87
CA VAL A 71 16.12 2.67 1.41
C VAL A 71 15.16 2.47 2.57
N PHE A 72 15.63 1.93 3.67
CA PHE A 72 14.82 1.71 4.88
C PHE A 72 14.88 2.86 5.89
N ARG A 73 15.41 4.01 5.49
CA ARG A 73 15.39 5.22 6.31
C ARG A 73 13.95 5.67 6.54
N GLY A 74 13.49 5.63 7.78
CA GLY A 74 12.15 6.08 8.14
C GLY A 74 11.97 7.58 7.88
N PRO A 75 10.90 8.00 7.20
CA PRO A 75 10.59 9.42 7.03
C PRO A 75 10.25 10.07 8.38
N PRO A 76 10.23 11.41 8.49
CA PRO A 76 9.94 12.12 9.74
C PRO A 76 8.59 11.75 10.38
N ARG A 77 7.65 11.30 9.58
CA ARG A 77 6.31 10.85 10.00
C ARG A 77 5.96 9.50 9.38
N PRO A 78 6.63 8.41 9.76
CA PRO A 78 6.44 7.12 9.13
C PRO A 78 5.01 6.60 9.24
N GLY A 79 4.30 6.88 10.34
CA GLY A 79 2.92 6.46 10.53
C GLY A 79 1.94 7.03 9.50
N ASN A 80 2.13 8.26 9.03
CA ASN A 80 1.27 8.85 8.01
C ASN A 80 1.52 8.21 6.63
N LEU A 81 2.78 7.98 6.27
CA LEU A 81 3.12 7.26 5.03
C LEU A 81 2.51 5.86 5.04
N CYS A 82 2.71 5.11 6.13
CA CYS A 82 2.14 3.76 6.26
C CYS A 82 0.61 3.76 6.16
N ALA A 83 -0.05 4.76 6.74
CA ALA A 83 -1.50 4.91 6.65
C ALA A 83 -1.95 5.18 5.20
N LEU A 84 -1.27 6.08 4.47
CA LEU A 84 -1.59 6.36 3.06
C LEU A 84 -1.39 5.13 2.17
N VAL A 85 -0.29 4.40 2.35
CA VAL A 85 -0.06 3.13 1.64
C VAL A 85 -1.15 2.11 1.95
N GLY A 86 -1.57 1.99 3.22
CA GLY A 86 -2.69 1.14 3.62
C GLY A 86 -4.01 1.56 2.99
N THR A 87 -4.31 2.87 2.93
CA THR A 87 -5.48 3.41 2.23
C THR A 87 -5.45 3.05 0.74
N GLY A 88 -4.31 3.27 0.08
CA GLY A 88 -4.12 2.94 -1.33
C GLY A 88 -4.31 1.45 -1.61
N ALA A 89 -3.75 0.57 -0.79
CA ALA A 89 -3.93 -0.87 -0.90
C ALA A 89 -5.40 -1.30 -0.72
N HIS A 90 -6.11 -0.69 0.23
CA HIS A 90 -7.54 -0.93 0.43
C HIS A 90 -8.34 -0.53 -0.81
N LEU A 91 -8.16 0.68 -1.32
CA LEU A 91 -8.88 1.17 -2.50
C LEU A 91 -8.55 0.35 -3.76
N SER A 92 -7.29 -0.04 -3.94
CA SER A 92 -6.87 -0.92 -5.03
C SER A 92 -7.52 -2.30 -4.95
N ALA A 93 -7.62 -2.86 -3.74
CA ALA A 93 -8.30 -4.13 -3.53
C ALA A 93 -9.80 -4.03 -3.83
N VAL A 94 -10.46 -2.95 -3.40
CA VAL A 94 -11.87 -2.68 -3.71
C VAL A 94 -12.10 -2.53 -5.20
N GLY A 95 -11.28 -1.71 -5.86
CA GLY A 95 -11.37 -1.49 -7.31
C GLY A 95 -11.14 -2.77 -8.11
N SER A 96 -10.10 -3.52 -7.79
CA SER A 96 -9.80 -4.81 -8.42
C SER A 96 -10.90 -5.83 -8.17
N GLY A 97 -11.42 -5.90 -6.95
CA GLY A 97 -12.54 -6.78 -6.59
C GLY A 97 -13.81 -6.43 -7.35
N ALA A 98 -14.13 -5.13 -7.50
CA ALA A 98 -15.28 -4.68 -8.27
C ALA A 98 -15.15 -5.02 -9.76
N LEU A 99 -13.96 -4.82 -10.34
CA LEU A 99 -13.70 -5.17 -11.73
C LEU A 99 -13.78 -6.67 -11.97
N LEU A 100 -13.18 -7.47 -11.09
CA LEU A 100 -13.19 -8.94 -11.21
C LEU A 100 -14.62 -9.50 -11.09
N THR A 101 -15.41 -9.01 -10.14
CA THR A 101 -16.80 -9.46 -9.96
C THR A 101 -17.70 -9.01 -11.09
N ALA A 102 -17.48 -7.82 -11.65
CA ALA A 102 -18.19 -7.36 -12.85
C ALA A 102 -17.80 -8.19 -14.09
N ALA A 103 -16.51 -8.50 -14.26
CA ALA A 103 -16.01 -9.34 -15.34
C ALA A 103 -16.54 -10.78 -15.26
N ALA A 104 -16.67 -11.31 -14.04
CA ALA A 104 -17.28 -12.62 -13.79
C ALA A 104 -18.80 -12.65 -13.99
N GLY A 105 -19.43 -11.50 -14.30
CA GLY A 105 -20.89 -11.42 -14.49
C GLY A 105 -21.71 -11.50 -13.20
N LEU A 106 -21.06 -11.45 -12.03
CA LEU A 106 -21.74 -11.52 -10.73
C LEU A 106 -22.52 -10.23 -10.44
N VAL A 107 -22.08 -9.12 -11.00
CA VAL A 107 -22.72 -7.82 -10.86
C VAL A 107 -22.90 -7.20 -12.24
N SER A 108 -24.14 -6.92 -12.60
CA SER A 108 -24.44 -6.27 -13.87
C SER A 108 -24.28 -4.75 -13.75
N PRO A 109 -23.44 -4.13 -14.57
CA PRO A 109 -23.31 -2.66 -14.60
C PRO A 109 -24.57 -1.96 -15.15
N VAL A 110 -25.50 -2.73 -15.73
CA VAL A 110 -26.77 -2.21 -16.26
C VAL A 110 -27.75 -1.81 -15.15
N VAL A 111 -27.67 -2.48 -14.01
CA VAL A 111 -28.52 -2.19 -12.85
C VAL A 111 -27.92 -0.99 -12.10
N ARG A 112 -28.51 0.19 -12.29
CA ARG A 112 -28.12 1.39 -11.56
C ARG A 112 -28.27 1.12 -10.06
N GLY A 113 -27.31 1.38 -9.28
CA GLY A 113 -27.31 1.12 -7.82
C GLY A 113 -26.75 -0.25 -7.43
N GLY A 114 -26.91 -1.30 -8.21
CA GLY A 114 -26.36 -2.63 -7.90
C GLY A 114 -24.84 -2.60 -7.82
N LEU A 115 -24.17 -2.02 -8.81
CA LEU A 115 -22.71 -1.84 -8.82
C LEU A 115 -22.24 -0.98 -7.63
N MET A 116 -22.93 0.13 -7.37
CA MET A 116 -22.58 1.04 -6.27
C MET A 116 -22.70 0.35 -4.91
N THR A 117 -23.80 -0.38 -4.70
CA THR A 117 -24.00 -1.18 -3.48
C THR A 117 -22.92 -2.24 -3.33
N TRP A 118 -22.54 -2.90 -4.43
CA TRP A 118 -21.49 -3.91 -4.41
C TRP A 118 -20.12 -3.33 -4.07
N VAL A 119 -19.75 -2.20 -4.68
CA VAL A 119 -18.51 -1.49 -4.35
C VAL A 119 -18.50 -1.10 -2.87
N LEU A 120 -19.61 -0.64 -2.33
CA LEU A 120 -19.75 -0.32 -0.90
C LEU A 120 -19.57 -1.57 -0.03
N VAL A 121 -20.18 -2.69 -0.39
CA VAL A 121 -19.99 -3.98 0.31
C VAL A 121 -18.53 -4.39 0.30
N LEU A 122 -17.87 -4.34 -0.87
CA LEU A 122 -16.45 -4.65 -1.00
C LEU A 122 -15.59 -3.72 -0.15
N TYR A 123 -15.93 -2.44 -0.08
CA TYR A 123 -15.23 -1.48 0.77
C TYR A 123 -15.25 -1.88 2.24
N PHE A 124 -16.37 -2.37 2.75
CA PHE A 124 -16.47 -2.84 4.12
C PHE A 124 -15.78 -4.19 4.35
N VAL A 125 -15.94 -5.12 3.41
CA VAL A 125 -15.37 -6.48 3.53
C VAL A 125 -13.85 -6.47 3.40
N LEU A 126 -13.29 -5.63 2.54
CA LEU A 126 -11.84 -5.55 2.29
C LEU A 126 -11.09 -4.59 3.23
N ALA A 127 -11.76 -3.97 4.20
CA ALA A 127 -11.13 -3.12 5.21
C ALA A 127 -9.94 -3.77 5.95
N PRO A 128 -9.93 -5.09 6.26
CA PRO A 128 -8.78 -5.74 6.87
C PRO A 128 -7.50 -5.67 6.02
N VAL A 129 -7.62 -5.63 4.69
CA VAL A 129 -6.47 -5.54 3.77
C VAL A 129 -5.72 -4.23 3.99
N GLY A 130 -6.44 -3.11 4.03
CA GLY A 130 -5.83 -1.80 4.30
C GLY A 130 -5.15 -1.74 5.66
N GLY A 131 -5.81 -2.27 6.69
CA GLY A 131 -5.24 -2.35 8.03
C GLY A 131 -3.99 -3.25 8.10
N TYR A 132 -4.02 -4.39 7.43
CA TYR A 132 -2.89 -5.30 7.36
C TYR A 132 -1.67 -4.62 6.71
N VAL A 133 -1.86 -3.99 5.55
CA VAL A 133 -0.77 -3.31 4.83
C VAL A 133 -0.25 -2.13 5.63
N ALA A 134 -1.12 -1.28 6.20
CA ALA A 134 -0.69 -0.16 7.03
C ALA A 134 0.17 -0.61 8.23
N ALA A 135 -0.29 -1.61 8.97
CA ALA A 135 0.45 -2.14 10.12
C ALA A 135 1.75 -2.82 9.72
N ARG A 136 1.76 -3.58 8.61
CA ARG A 136 2.97 -4.23 8.10
C ARG A 136 4.04 -3.22 7.74
N GLN A 137 3.67 -2.15 7.05
CA GLN A 137 4.58 -1.06 6.72
C GLN A 137 5.16 -0.37 7.97
N VAL A 138 4.34 -0.19 9.02
CA VAL A 138 4.86 0.33 10.31
C VAL A 138 5.94 -0.58 10.87
N VAL A 139 5.69 -1.89 10.91
CA VAL A 139 6.66 -2.87 11.45
C VAL A 139 7.96 -2.87 10.63
N GLU A 140 7.85 -2.83 9.31
CA GLU A 140 9.03 -2.83 8.42
C GLU A 140 9.87 -1.55 8.55
N LEU A 141 9.23 -0.37 8.55
CA LEU A 141 9.95 0.91 8.60
C LEU A 141 10.49 1.25 9.98
N THR A 142 9.76 0.90 11.05
CA THR A 142 10.17 1.26 12.42
C THR A 142 10.88 0.14 13.15
N ARG A 143 10.91 -1.07 12.59
CA ARG A 143 11.39 -2.31 13.24
C ARG A 143 10.71 -2.59 14.58
N LYS A 144 9.61 -1.91 14.87
CA LYS A 144 8.83 -2.04 16.12
C LYS A 144 7.35 -2.07 15.76
N ALA A 145 6.57 -2.84 16.53
CA ALA A 145 5.13 -2.86 16.37
C ALA A 145 4.42 -1.63 17.01
N ALA A 146 5.18 -0.62 17.49
CA ALA A 146 4.58 0.55 18.12
C ALA A 146 3.85 1.43 17.09
N GLY A 147 2.62 1.86 17.42
CA GLY A 147 1.85 2.79 16.57
C GLY A 147 1.02 2.17 15.44
N TRP A 148 1.03 0.84 15.26
CA TRP A 148 0.25 0.18 14.21
C TRP A 148 -1.26 0.47 14.31
N LYS A 149 -1.83 0.54 15.52
CA LYS A 149 -3.26 0.87 15.72
C LYS A 149 -3.62 2.22 15.14
N ARG A 150 -2.79 3.24 15.44
CA ARG A 150 -2.98 4.59 14.89
C ARG A 150 -2.89 4.58 13.36
N ALA A 151 -1.93 3.88 12.78
CA ALA A 151 -1.79 3.77 11.34
C ALA A 151 -3.03 3.13 10.70
N CYS A 152 -3.61 2.07 11.29
CA CYS A 152 -4.85 1.45 10.81
C CYS A 152 -6.05 2.41 10.87
N VAL A 153 -6.23 3.13 11.99
CA VAL A 153 -7.32 4.09 12.15
C VAL A 153 -7.17 5.22 11.13
N VAL A 154 -5.97 5.79 11.00
CA VAL A 154 -5.71 6.86 10.02
C VAL A 154 -5.91 6.36 8.59
N ALA A 155 -5.48 5.13 8.28
CA ALA A 155 -5.66 4.55 6.95
C ALA A 155 -7.13 4.44 6.54
N GLN A 156 -8.01 4.03 7.46
CA GLN A 156 -9.45 3.95 7.19
C GLN A 156 -10.12 5.32 7.16
N SER A 157 -9.62 6.28 7.93
CA SER A 157 -10.18 7.62 8.03
C SER A 157 -9.77 8.51 6.86
N ALA A 158 -8.58 8.34 6.31
CA ALA A 158 -7.96 9.23 5.32
C ALA A 158 -8.78 9.37 4.03
N PHE A 159 -9.48 8.34 3.61
CA PHE A 159 -10.36 8.38 2.45
C PHE A 159 -11.83 8.59 2.86
N PHE A 160 -12.30 7.83 3.85
CA PHE A 160 -13.71 7.85 4.22
C PHE A 160 -14.17 9.22 4.73
N LEU A 161 -13.44 9.83 5.67
CA LEU A 161 -13.89 11.08 6.28
C LEU A 161 -14.00 12.25 5.29
N PRO A 162 -13.02 12.50 4.40
CA PRO A 162 -13.17 13.55 3.39
C PRO A 162 -14.33 13.31 2.42
N VAL A 163 -14.51 12.08 1.97
CA VAL A 163 -15.62 11.72 1.08
C VAL A 163 -16.96 11.86 1.80
N PHE A 164 -17.05 11.38 3.03
CA PHE A 164 -18.26 11.51 3.83
C PHE A 164 -18.59 12.97 4.13
N ALA A 165 -17.59 13.79 4.47
CA ALA A 165 -17.77 15.23 4.66
C ALA A 165 -18.29 15.92 3.40
N LEU A 166 -17.72 15.60 2.24
CA LEU A 166 -18.19 16.12 0.94
C LEU A 166 -19.63 15.72 0.67
N LEU A 167 -19.97 14.44 0.86
CA LEU A 167 -21.35 13.96 0.71
C LEU A 167 -22.32 14.68 1.65
N LEU A 168 -21.91 14.94 2.88
CA LEU A 168 -22.72 15.65 3.87
C LEU A 168 -22.96 17.10 3.46
N VAL A 169 -21.93 17.80 3.01
CA VAL A 169 -22.05 19.18 2.50
C VAL A 169 -22.97 19.22 1.28
N LEU A 170 -22.78 18.34 0.29
CA LEU A 170 -23.64 18.26 -0.89
C LEU A 170 -25.11 17.97 -0.49
N ASN A 171 -25.32 17.06 0.45
CA ASN A 171 -26.66 16.72 0.91
C ASN A 171 -27.36 17.89 1.61
N VAL A 172 -26.63 18.65 2.42
CA VAL A 172 -27.14 19.89 3.04
C VAL A 172 -27.51 20.94 1.99
N CYS A 173 -26.67 21.11 0.96
CA CYS A 173 -26.99 22.01 -0.16
C CYS A 173 -28.27 21.58 -0.91
N ILE A 174 -28.45 20.28 -1.16
CA ILE A 174 -29.65 19.73 -1.81
C ILE A 174 -30.89 19.98 -0.95
N TRP A 175 -30.80 19.80 0.36
CA TRP A 175 -31.94 20.09 1.26
C TRP A 175 -32.29 21.58 1.28
N HIS A 176 -31.28 22.44 1.27
CA HIS A 176 -31.50 23.90 1.26
C HIS A 176 -32.23 24.37 0.00
N THR A 177 -32.01 23.70 -1.13
CA THR A 177 -32.70 24.00 -2.41
C THR A 177 -34.12 23.40 -2.50
N GLY A 178 -34.58 22.69 -1.45
CA GLY A 178 -35.91 22.04 -1.44
C GLY A 178 -36.05 20.87 -2.41
N SER A 179 -34.93 20.34 -2.92
CA SER A 179 -34.92 19.23 -3.87
C SER A 179 -35.27 17.90 -3.21
N VAL A 180 -36.10 17.10 -3.88
CA VAL A 180 -36.51 15.75 -3.44
C VAL A 180 -35.35 14.73 -3.50
N GLY A 181 -34.22 15.09 -4.10
CA GLY A 181 -33.06 14.22 -4.26
C GLY A 181 -32.15 14.11 -3.04
N GLY A 182 -32.50 14.77 -1.93
CA GLY A 182 -31.69 14.70 -0.70
C GLY A 182 -31.74 13.33 -0.03
N VAL A 183 -30.58 12.84 0.41
CA VAL A 183 -30.48 11.58 1.15
C VAL A 183 -30.97 11.82 2.59
N PRO A 184 -31.87 10.97 3.13
CA PRO A 184 -32.34 11.08 4.51
C PRO A 184 -31.16 11.02 5.52
N TRP A 185 -31.22 11.83 6.57
CA TRP A 185 -30.16 11.94 7.57
C TRP A 185 -29.84 10.59 8.26
N TRP A 186 -30.84 9.74 8.45
CA TRP A 186 -30.64 8.42 9.06
C TRP A 186 -29.79 7.48 8.19
N ILE A 187 -29.83 7.60 6.87
CA ILE A 187 -28.95 6.86 5.96
C ILE A 187 -27.50 7.33 6.12
N MET A 188 -27.28 8.65 6.26
CA MET A 188 -25.96 9.20 6.54
C MET A 188 -25.43 8.70 7.89
N LEU A 189 -26.28 8.69 8.91
CA LEU A 189 -25.92 8.15 10.22
C LEU A 189 -25.59 6.65 10.14
N ALA A 190 -26.41 5.87 9.43
CA ALA A 190 -26.17 4.44 9.22
C ALA A 190 -24.85 4.17 8.49
N LEU A 191 -24.50 4.95 7.46
CA LEU A 191 -23.26 4.82 6.74
C LEU A 191 -22.04 5.12 7.65
N PHE A 192 -22.13 6.16 8.44
CA PHE A 192 -21.09 6.50 9.41
C PHE A 192 -20.95 5.42 10.50
N ALA A 193 -22.07 4.94 11.03
CA ALA A 193 -22.08 3.87 12.03
C ALA A 193 -21.49 2.57 11.47
N LEU A 194 -21.82 2.21 10.22
CA LEU A 194 -21.29 1.04 9.56
C LEU A 194 -19.76 1.15 9.38
N TRP A 195 -19.26 2.32 9.00
CA TRP A 195 -17.82 2.57 8.95
C TRP A 195 -17.18 2.43 10.34
N ALA A 196 -17.74 3.04 11.38
CA ALA A 196 -17.16 3.01 12.71
C ALA A 196 -17.21 1.62 13.38
N VAL A 197 -18.31 0.88 13.16
CA VAL A 197 -18.53 -0.43 13.83
C VAL A 197 -17.97 -1.59 13.03
N VAL A 198 -17.90 -1.50 11.71
CA VAL A 198 -17.41 -2.59 10.85
C VAL A 198 -16.02 -2.32 10.32
N CYS A 199 -15.79 -1.20 9.60
CA CYS A 199 -14.50 -0.93 8.96
C CYS A 199 -13.35 -0.77 9.95
N LEU A 200 -13.55 0.01 11.01
CA LEU A 200 -12.48 0.26 11.97
C LEU A 200 -12.05 -1.02 12.71
N PRO A 201 -12.97 -1.82 13.30
CA PRO A 201 -12.58 -3.07 13.94
C PRO A 201 -11.98 -4.08 12.94
N ALA A 202 -12.56 -4.21 11.75
CA ALA A 202 -12.05 -5.11 10.71
C ALA A 202 -10.61 -4.75 10.30
N SER A 203 -10.33 -3.45 10.11
CA SER A 203 -8.98 -2.95 9.85
C SER A 203 -8.02 -3.23 11.01
N LEU A 204 -8.46 -3.06 12.25
CA LEU A 204 -7.64 -3.39 13.43
C LEU A 204 -7.35 -4.89 13.53
N ILE A 205 -8.27 -5.76 13.15
CA ILE A 205 -8.04 -7.21 13.08
C ILE A 205 -6.96 -7.51 12.05
N GLY A 206 -7.06 -6.97 10.84
CA GLY A 206 -6.03 -7.09 9.82
C GLY A 206 -4.66 -6.57 10.30
N GLY A 207 -4.65 -5.40 10.92
CA GLY A 207 -3.45 -4.79 11.49
C GLY A 207 -2.82 -5.62 12.61
N ARG A 208 -3.63 -6.25 13.47
CA ARG A 208 -3.14 -7.14 14.52
C ARG A 208 -2.44 -8.37 13.95
N LEU A 209 -2.97 -8.95 12.87
CA LEU A 209 -2.35 -10.08 12.18
C LEU A 209 -0.97 -9.69 11.60
N ALA A 210 -0.87 -8.50 11.01
CA ALA A 210 0.39 -7.98 10.48
C ALA A 210 1.42 -7.67 11.58
N ALA A 211 0.97 -7.04 12.67
CA ALA A 211 1.84 -6.63 13.78
C ALA A 211 2.43 -7.80 14.58
N ARG A 212 1.84 -8.99 14.48
CA ARG A 212 2.37 -10.23 15.11
C ARG A 212 3.55 -10.83 14.34
N ARG A 213 3.74 -10.46 13.08
CA ARG A 213 4.82 -11.00 12.27
C ARG A 213 6.09 -10.15 12.47
N PRO A 214 7.26 -10.78 12.68
CA PRO A 214 8.51 -10.05 12.81
C PRO A 214 8.81 -9.26 11.53
N PRO A 215 9.64 -8.21 11.60
CA PRO A 215 10.11 -7.52 10.40
C PRO A 215 10.90 -8.48 9.52
N THR A 216 10.87 -8.23 8.21
CA THR A 216 11.60 -9.05 7.24
C THR A 216 13.11 -8.87 7.43
N GLU A 217 13.83 -9.96 7.55
CA GLU A 217 15.29 -9.97 7.61
C GLU A 217 15.87 -9.88 6.20
N ASN A 218 17.02 -9.24 6.08
CA ASN A 218 17.70 -9.19 4.80
C ASN A 218 18.33 -10.56 4.49
N PRO A 219 18.23 -11.05 3.27
CA PRO A 219 18.77 -12.36 2.88
C PRO A 219 20.31 -12.40 2.87
N SER A 220 20.97 -11.25 2.92
CA SER A 220 22.42 -11.10 2.98
C SER A 220 22.80 -9.97 3.93
N ALA A 221 24.04 -9.97 4.43
CA ALA A 221 24.55 -8.84 5.18
C ALA A 221 24.57 -7.59 4.30
N THR A 222 24.01 -6.52 4.82
CA THR A 222 23.90 -5.22 4.12
C THR A 222 24.35 -4.12 5.05
N ASN A 223 24.84 -3.01 4.51
CA ASN A 223 25.15 -1.85 5.32
C ASN A 223 23.84 -1.19 5.78
N LEU A 224 23.58 -1.24 7.08
CA LEU A 224 22.40 -0.66 7.70
C LEU A 224 22.59 0.80 8.14
N ILE A 225 23.81 1.33 8.01
CA ILE A 225 24.12 2.70 8.41
C ILE A 225 23.70 3.63 7.28
N PRO A 226 22.67 4.48 7.49
CA PRO A 226 22.25 5.42 6.47
C PRO A 226 23.31 6.52 6.30
N ARG A 227 23.54 6.94 5.07
CA ARG A 227 24.48 8.04 4.75
C ARG A 227 23.99 9.35 5.35
N GLU A 228 24.92 10.22 5.70
CA GLU A 228 24.58 11.56 6.17
C GLU A 228 23.92 12.37 5.05
N VAL A 229 22.78 12.98 5.36
CA VAL A 229 22.10 13.87 4.44
C VAL A 229 22.71 15.25 4.59
N PRO A 230 23.38 15.80 3.56
CA PRO A 230 23.97 17.12 3.65
C PRO A 230 22.90 18.17 3.97
N ALA A 231 23.16 19.00 4.98
CA ALA A 231 22.29 20.07 5.45
C ALA A 231 22.32 21.28 4.48
N GLY A 232 22.04 21.07 3.21
CA GLY A 232 22.01 22.10 2.18
C GLY A 232 20.63 22.22 1.57
N GLY A 233 19.95 23.34 1.80
CA GLY A 233 18.66 23.66 1.23
C GLY A 233 18.73 23.93 -0.28
N SER A 234 18.71 22.89 -1.11
CA SER A 234 18.38 23.06 -2.52
C SER A 234 16.86 23.22 -2.66
N CYS A 235 16.41 24.18 -3.45
CA CYS A 235 14.99 24.39 -3.76
C CYS A 235 14.33 23.10 -4.29
N LEU A 236 15.08 22.24 -4.97
CA LEU A 236 14.67 20.92 -5.48
C LEU A 236 14.38 19.89 -4.36
N ARG A 237 14.80 20.17 -3.11
CA ARG A 237 14.52 19.28 -1.96
C ARG A 237 13.24 19.65 -1.22
N HIS A 238 12.60 20.75 -1.59
CA HIS A 238 11.33 21.11 -1.00
C HIS A 238 10.28 20.05 -1.37
N PRO A 239 9.49 19.53 -0.41
CA PRO A 239 8.53 18.44 -0.69
C PRO A 239 7.53 18.79 -1.79
N LEU A 240 7.13 20.06 -1.92
CA LEU A 240 6.27 20.52 -3.02
C LEU A 240 6.99 20.50 -4.37
N ALA A 241 8.28 20.83 -4.44
CA ALA A 241 9.04 20.77 -5.69
C ALA A 241 9.21 19.31 -6.14
N VAL A 242 9.49 18.39 -5.19
CA VAL A 242 9.59 16.96 -5.48
C VAL A 242 8.24 16.43 -5.96
N ALA A 243 7.13 16.76 -5.30
CA ALA A 243 5.80 16.34 -5.70
C ALA A 243 5.44 16.84 -7.11
N LEU A 244 5.73 18.11 -7.43
CA LEU A 244 5.50 18.67 -8.77
C LEU A 244 6.36 18.01 -9.87
N ILE A 245 7.62 17.70 -9.57
CA ILE A 245 8.53 17.06 -10.52
C ILE A 245 8.19 15.58 -10.72
N SER A 246 7.78 14.88 -9.65
CA SER A 246 7.39 13.47 -9.72
C SER A 246 6.00 13.24 -10.32
N GLY A 247 5.22 14.29 -10.53
CA GLY A 247 3.87 14.19 -11.09
C GLY A 247 2.83 13.60 -10.12
N VAL A 248 3.10 13.68 -8.83
CA VAL A 248 2.22 13.19 -7.76
C VAL A 248 1.58 14.34 -7.01
#